data_de13e4b8cba35d55831be365b418da55
#
_entry.id   de13e4b8cba35d55831be365b418da55
#
_cell.length_a   1.000
_cell.length_b   1.000
_cell.length_c   1.000
_cell.angle_alpha   90.00
_cell.angle_beta   90.00
_cell.angle_gamma   90.00
#
_symmetry.space_group_name_H-M   'P 1'
#
loop_
_entity.id
_entity.type
_entity.pdbx_description
1 polymer ?
#
loop_
_entity_poly.entity_id
_entity_poly.type
_entity_poly.pdbx_seq_one_letter_code
_entity_poly.pdbx_strand_id
1 'polypeptide(L)'
;DFRLALLQRAKKRPIGQRNDYDIDRYAGVIQLLKDKADIAPKPAGTGRGIAAYFCHNTYAAAMVDIGIKNGEPYVFQALAAIDCGIVVNKDAAINMAEGALIDGIGNALYGEQLFREGVPQKSNFNSYRMIRMNESPTKLDIHFVENQNNPTGMGEPVFPPTFAAVANALFSFTGKRYYKQPFVKQYVEENVPKG
;
A
#
# COMPACT_ATOMS: atom_id res chain seq x y z
N ASP A 1 -13.63 -9.23 2.82
CA ASP A 1 -14.94 -9.76 2.37
C ASP A 1 -15.80 -8.72 1.65
N PHE A 2 -15.91 -7.47 2.16
CA PHE A 2 -16.75 -6.44 1.54
C PHE A 2 -16.37 -6.14 0.07
N ARG A 3 -15.08 -5.93 -0.23
CA ARG A 3 -14.63 -5.67 -1.62
C ARG A 3 -14.86 -6.86 -2.54
N LEU A 4 -14.63 -8.09 -2.06
CA LEU A 4 -14.94 -9.30 -2.83
C LEU A 4 -16.43 -9.40 -3.14
N ALA A 5 -17.31 -9.08 -2.19
CA ALA A 5 -18.75 -9.04 -2.41
C ALA A 5 -19.14 -7.97 -3.46
N LEU A 6 -18.51 -6.78 -3.44
CA LEU A 6 -18.73 -5.75 -4.45
C LEU A 6 -18.31 -6.20 -5.86
N LEU A 7 -17.16 -6.86 -5.99
CA LEU A 7 -16.69 -7.40 -7.26
C LEU A 7 -17.64 -8.49 -7.81
N GLN A 8 -18.11 -9.37 -6.94
CA GLN A 8 -19.12 -10.38 -7.33
C GLN A 8 -20.44 -9.74 -7.77
N ARG A 9 -20.87 -8.66 -7.11
CA ARG A 9 -22.04 -7.89 -7.54
C ARG A 9 -21.82 -7.22 -8.89
N ALA A 10 -20.65 -6.60 -9.10
CA ALA A 10 -20.30 -5.97 -10.38
C ALA A 10 -20.27 -7.00 -11.54
N LYS A 11 -19.79 -8.22 -11.28
CA LYS A 11 -19.82 -9.30 -12.25
C LYS A 11 -21.23 -9.69 -12.68
N LYS A 12 -22.16 -9.74 -11.71
CA LYS A 12 -23.58 -10.10 -11.98
C LYS A 12 -24.39 -8.96 -12.58
N ARG A 13 -24.02 -7.72 -12.30
CA ARG A 13 -24.72 -6.50 -12.73
C ARG A 13 -23.71 -5.43 -13.12
N PRO A 14 -23.05 -5.56 -14.28
CA PRO A 14 -22.10 -4.58 -14.74
C PRO A 14 -22.77 -3.23 -14.95
N ILE A 15 -22.07 -2.13 -14.58
CA ILE A 15 -22.50 -0.77 -14.82
C ILE A 15 -21.86 -0.33 -16.13
N GLY A 16 -22.67 0.17 -17.07
CA GLY A 16 -22.21 0.57 -18.39
C GLY A 16 -22.01 -0.62 -19.35
N GLN A 17 -21.43 -0.32 -20.51
CA GLN A 17 -21.22 -1.32 -21.58
C GLN A 17 -19.94 -2.11 -21.43
N ARG A 18 -18.99 -1.65 -20.61
CA ARG A 18 -17.65 -2.25 -20.44
C ARG A 18 -17.10 -1.94 -19.04
N ASN A 19 -16.56 -2.97 -18.38
CA ASN A 19 -15.69 -2.76 -17.23
C ASN A 19 -14.29 -2.41 -17.73
N ASP A 20 -13.65 -1.44 -17.11
CA ASP A 20 -12.29 -1.05 -17.45
C ASP A 20 -11.23 -2.02 -16.90
N TYR A 21 -11.66 -3.01 -16.12
CA TYR A 21 -10.81 -4.03 -15.50
C TYR A 21 -11.46 -5.40 -15.49
N ASP A 22 -10.64 -6.44 -15.42
CA ASP A 22 -11.07 -7.83 -15.24
C ASP A 22 -11.42 -8.08 -13.76
N ILE A 23 -12.70 -8.36 -13.50
CA ILE A 23 -13.23 -8.55 -12.15
C ILE A 23 -12.63 -9.78 -11.47
N ASP A 24 -12.40 -10.87 -12.21
CA ASP A 24 -11.88 -12.11 -11.66
C ASP A 24 -10.40 -11.95 -11.26
N ARG A 25 -9.60 -11.30 -12.10
CA ARG A 25 -8.21 -10.96 -11.78
C ARG A 25 -8.12 -10.05 -10.55
N TYR A 26 -9.00 -9.03 -10.47
CA TYR A 26 -9.03 -8.14 -9.33
C TYR A 26 -9.47 -8.86 -8.05
N ALA A 27 -10.45 -9.73 -8.12
CA ALA A 27 -10.85 -10.57 -6.99
C ALA A 27 -9.72 -11.53 -6.60
N GLY A 28 -8.98 -12.08 -7.57
CA GLY A 28 -7.86 -13.00 -7.36
C GLY A 28 -6.75 -12.40 -6.49
N VAL A 29 -6.32 -11.16 -6.75
CA VAL A 29 -5.28 -10.50 -5.93
C VAL A 29 -5.76 -10.20 -4.51
N ILE A 30 -7.03 -9.82 -4.34
CA ILE A 30 -7.60 -9.56 -3.02
C ILE A 30 -7.72 -10.86 -2.22
N GLN A 31 -8.13 -11.96 -2.88
CA GLN A 31 -8.22 -13.27 -2.23
C GLN A 31 -6.83 -13.78 -1.85
N LEU A 32 -5.86 -13.71 -2.76
CA LEU A 32 -4.47 -14.12 -2.48
C LEU A 32 -3.90 -13.33 -1.29
N LEU A 33 -4.09 -11.99 -1.27
CA LEU A 33 -3.63 -11.18 -0.15
C LEU A 33 -4.30 -11.60 1.15
N LYS A 34 -5.62 -11.85 1.14
CA LYS A 34 -6.37 -12.32 2.31
C LYS A 34 -5.79 -13.64 2.83
N ASP A 35 -5.62 -14.64 1.97
CA ASP A 35 -5.11 -15.96 2.36
C ASP A 35 -3.70 -15.86 2.97
N LYS A 36 -2.85 -15.00 2.42
CA LYS A 36 -1.51 -14.75 2.95
C LYS A 36 -1.53 -13.93 4.24
N ALA A 37 -2.42 -12.94 4.34
CA ALA A 37 -2.59 -12.14 5.55
C ALA A 37 -3.17 -12.94 6.72
N ASP A 38 -4.05 -13.91 6.47
CA ASP A 38 -4.66 -14.76 7.49
C ASP A 38 -3.63 -15.69 8.15
N ILE A 39 -2.62 -16.15 7.40
CA ILE A 39 -1.50 -16.97 7.92
C ILE A 39 -0.31 -16.15 8.42
N ALA A 40 -0.20 -14.86 8.06
CA ALA A 40 0.85 -13.99 8.54
C ALA A 40 0.52 -13.46 9.94
N PRO A 41 1.30 -13.81 10.98
CA PRO A 41 1.03 -13.33 12.31
C PRO A 41 1.09 -11.81 12.37
N LYS A 42 0.01 -11.19 12.88
CA LYS A 42 0.00 -9.75 13.11
C LYS A 42 0.82 -9.47 14.38
N PRO A 43 1.84 -8.60 14.32
CA PRO A 43 2.60 -8.22 15.51
C PRO A 43 1.70 -7.64 16.60
N ALA A 44 1.96 -8.00 17.86
CA ALA A 44 1.21 -7.46 18.99
C ALA A 44 1.33 -5.92 19.04
N GLY A 45 0.25 -5.25 19.43
CA GLY A 45 0.26 -3.78 19.52
C GLY A 45 0.29 -3.07 18.18
N THR A 46 -0.13 -3.73 17.08
CA THR A 46 -0.23 -3.11 15.75
C THR A 46 -1.66 -3.09 15.21
N GLY A 47 -1.92 -2.16 14.28
CA GLY A 47 -3.12 -2.14 13.44
C GLY A 47 -2.81 -2.68 12.05
N ARG A 48 -3.71 -3.49 11.48
CA ARG A 48 -3.59 -4.02 10.11
C ARG A 48 -4.48 -3.23 9.18
N GLY A 49 -3.93 -2.81 8.05
CA GLY A 49 -4.65 -2.13 6.98
C GLY A 49 -4.42 -2.78 5.63
N ILE A 50 -5.47 -2.77 4.81
CA ILE A 50 -5.49 -3.39 3.48
C ILE A 50 -6.03 -2.39 2.47
N ALA A 51 -5.48 -2.40 1.27
CA ALA A 51 -6.04 -1.71 0.10
C ALA A 51 -5.72 -2.47 -1.19
N ALA A 52 -6.48 -2.19 -2.25
CA ALA A 52 -6.25 -2.77 -3.55
C ALA A 52 -6.49 -1.73 -4.65
N TYR A 53 -5.77 -1.85 -5.75
CA TYR A 53 -5.76 -0.91 -6.86
C TYR A 53 -5.54 -1.63 -8.19
N PHE A 54 -5.95 -0.96 -9.28
CA PHE A 54 -5.73 -1.38 -10.65
C PHE A 54 -5.10 -0.24 -11.44
N CYS A 55 -3.95 -0.47 -12.01
CA CYS A 55 -3.29 0.46 -12.94
C CYS A 55 -2.31 -0.30 -13.85
N HIS A 56 -1.99 0.29 -15.00
CA HIS A 56 -1.08 -0.31 -16.00
C HIS A 56 -1.46 -1.74 -16.41
N ASN A 57 -2.77 -2.06 -16.43
CA ASN A 57 -3.33 -3.39 -16.67
C ASN A 57 -2.87 -4.47 -15.66
N THR A 58 -2.35 -4.04 -14.51
CA THR A 58 -1.93 -4.88 -13.39
C THR A 58 -2.85 -4.64 -12.19
N TYR A 59 -3.14 -5.69 -11.47
CA TYR A 59 -3.92 -5.68 -10.24
C TYR A 59 -2.98 -5.86 -9.07
N ALA A 60 -3.12 -5.01 -8.07
CA ALA A 60 -2.29 -5.10 -6.87
C ALA A 60 -3.14 -4.90 -5.61
N ALA A 61 -2.81 -5.64 -4.57
CA ALA A 61 -3.35 -5.44 -3.23
C ALA A 61 -2.20 -5.40 -2.24
N ALA A 62 -2.25 -4.46 -1.30
CA ALA A 62 -1.24 -4.27 -0.27
C ALA A 62 -1.85 -4.41 1.12
N MET A 63 -1.09 -4.99 2.04
CA MET A 63 -1.37 -5.04 3.48
C MET A 63 -0.18 -4.49 4.24
N VAL A 64 -0.43 -3.71 5.27
CA VAL A 64 0.60 -3.27 6.21
C VAL A 64 0.14 -3.47 7.65
N ASP A 65 1.08 -3.77 8.55
CA ASP A 65 0.91 -3.74 10.00
C ASP A 65 1.70 -2.58 10.56
N ILE A 66 1.01 -1.63 11.18
CA ILE A 66 1.58 -0.40 11.73
C ILE A 66 1.42 -0.34 13.25
N GLY A 67 2.42 0.17 13.92
CA GLY A 67 2.41 0.46 15.35
C GLY A 67 3.29 1.67 15.63
N ILE A 68 3.79 1.79 16.85
CA ILE A 68 4.65 2.89 17.26
C ILE A 68 6.06 2.38 17.55
N LYS A 69 7.05 3.09 17.01
CA LYS A 69 8.47 2.91 17.31
C LYS A 69 9.09 4.27 17.56
N ASN A 70 9.74 4.45 18.70
CA ASN A 70 10.35 5.73 19.10
C ASN A 70 9.37 6.93 19.09
N GLY A 71 8.10 6.69 19.44
CA GLY A 71 7.07 7.73 19.51
C GLY A 71 6.38 8.07 18.17
N GLU A 72 6.79 7.44 17.06
CA GLU A 72 6.24 7.69 15.72
C GLU A 72 5.63 6.43 15.09
N PRO A 73 4.64 6.59 14.20
CA PRO A 73 4.13 5.51 13.36
C PRO A 73 5.23 4.80 12.59
N TYR A 74 5.25 3.47 12.69
CA TYR A 74 6.23 2.60 12.04
C TYR A 74 5.55 1.37 11.46
N VAL A 75 5.83 1.03 10.21
CA VAL A 75 5.34 -0.19 9.57
C VAL A 75 6.30 -1.34 9.89
N PHE A 76 5.82 -2.35 10.61
CA PHE A 76 6.61 -3.53 11.01
C PHE A 76 6.70 -4.57 9.92
N GLN A 77 5.61 -4.80 9.20
CA GLN A 77 5.60 -5.69 8.03
C GLN A 77 4.64 -5.19 6.96
N ALA A 78 4.93 -5.56 5.72
CA ALA A 78 4.05 -5.32 4.60
C ALA A 78 4.03 -6.53 3.65
N LEU A 79 2.86 -6.78 3.05
CA LEU A 79 2.64 -7.82 2.06
C LEU A 79 2.03 -7.19 0.80
N ALA A 80 2.37 -7.75 -0.37
CA ALA A 80 1.66 -7.44 -1.61
C ALA A 80 1.26 -8.72 -2.35
N ALA A 81 0.06 -8.70 -2.93
CA ALA A 81 -0.40 -9.68 -3.91
C ALA A 81 -0.59 -8.97 -5.25
N ILE A 82 -0.07 -9.56 -6.33
CA ILE A 82 0.04 -8.92 -7.64
C ILE A 82 -0.40 -9.88 -8.74
N ASP A 83 -1.17 -9.39 -9.68
CA ASP A 83 -1.46 -10.05 -10.95
C ASP A 83 -1.01 -9.15 -12.09
N CYS A 84 0.18 -9.40 -12.61
CA CYS A 84 0.78 -8.74 -13.76
C CYS A 84 0.86 -9.66 -14.99
N GLY A 85 0.05 -10.73 -15.05
CA GLY A 85 0.19 -11.78 -16.05
C GLY A 85 1.41 -12.65 -15.77
N ILE A 86 2.03 -13.17 -16.81
CA ILE A 86 3.26 -13.98 -16.71
C ILE A 86 4.37 -13.13 -16.09
N VAL A 87 4.96 -13.62 -15.00
CA VAL A 87 6.12 -12.99 -14.34
C VAL A 87 7.39 -13.45 -15.06
N VAL A 88 7.91 -12.61 -15.97
CA VAL A 88 9.05 -12.95 -16.83
C VAL A 88 10.36 -13.15 -16.04
N ASN A 89 10.59 -12.29 -15.05
CA ASN A 89 11.73 -12.42 -14.13
C ASN A 89 11.23 -12.20 -12.70
N LYS A 90 11.14 -13.30 -11.96
CA LYS A 90 10.53 -13.28 -10.61
C LYS A 90 11.33 -12.46 -9.61
N ASP A 91 12.65 -12.58 -9.62
CA ASP A 91 13.50 -11.87 -8.66
C ASP A 91 13.48 -10.36 -8.90
N ALA A 92 13.54 -9.94 -10.17
CA ALA A 92 13.37 -8.54 -10.52
C ALA A 92 12.00 -7.99 -10.16
N ALA A 93 10.92 -8.76 -10.38
CA ALA A 93 9.56 -8.38 -10.05
C ALA A 93 9.36 -8.24 -8.53
N ILE A 94 9.93 -9.14 -7.72
CA ILE A 94 9.93 -9.03 -6.26
C ILE A 94 10.63 -7.74 -5.83
N ASN A 95 11.85 -7.50 -6.30
CA ASN A 95 12.63 -6.31 -5.96
C ASN A 95 11.89 -5.00 -6.31
N MET A 96 11.25 -4.95 -7.48
CA MET A 96 10.43 -3.79 -7.87
C MET A 96 9.22 -3.59 -6.95
N ALA A 97 8.53 -4.66 -6.58
CA ALA A 97 7.36 -4.60 -5.69
C ALA A 97 7.75 -4.19 -4.26
N GLU A 98 8.86 -4.70 -3.74
CA GLU A 98 9.41 -4.29 -2.45
C GLU A 98 9.78 -2.81 -2.44
N GLY A 99 10.45 -2.34 -3.50
CA GLY A 99 10.77 -0.92 -3.70
C GLY A 99 9.53 -0.05 -3.72
N ALA A 100 8.47 -0.46 -4.44
CA ALA A 100 7.20 0.25 -4.50
C ALA A 100 6.47 0.29 -3.14
N LEU A 101 6.51 -0.80 -2.36
CA LEU A 101 5.98 -0.82 -0.98
C LEU A 101 6.73 0.16 -0.08
N ILE A 102 8.06 0.10 -0.08
CA ILE A 102 8.90 0.97 0.77
C ILE A 102 8.68 2.44 0.41
N ASP A 103 8.69 2.77 -0.88
CA ASP A 103 8.46 4.14 -1.35
C ASP A 103 7.05 4.62 -1.01
N GLY A 104 6.03 3.78 -1.20
CA GLY A 104 4.65 4.07 -0.83
C GLY A 104 4.49 4.33 0.67
N ILE A 105 5.12 3.52 1.53
CA ILE A 105 5.16 3.72 2.98
C ILE A 105 5.87 5.04 3.31
N GLY A 106 7.02 5.29 2.67
CA GLY A 106 7.81 6.49 2.87
C GLY A 106 7.05 7.76 2.52
N ASN A 107 6.38 7.77 1.37
CA ASN A 107 5.57 8.91 0.95
C ASN A 107 4.34 9.10 1.86
N ALA A 108 3.67 8.03 2.28
CA ALA A 108 2.53 8.12 3.20
C ALA A 108 2.93 8.70 4.57
N LEU A 109 4.07 8.27 5.12
CA LEU A 109 4.50 8.64 6.46
C LEU A 109 5.27 9.96 6.50
N TYR A 110 6.11 10.27 5.49
CA TYR A 110 7.10 11.36 5.54
C TYR A 110 7.05 12.32 4.36
N GLY A 111 6.54 11.90 3.20
CA GLY A 111 6.58 12.68 1.96
C GLY A 111 5.73 13.95 2.05
N GLU A 112 6.34 15.12 1.85
CA GLU A 112 5.66 16.41 1.83
C GLU A 112 6.34 17.36 0.85
N GLN A 113 5.58 17.92 -0.08
CA GLN A 113 6.02 19.05 -0.90
C GLN A 113 5.05 20.21 -0.73
N LEU A 114 5.53 21.30 -0.16
CA LEU A 114 4.76 22.53 0.00
C LEU A 114 5.10 23.51 -1.12
N PHE A 115 4.11 24.27 -1.49
CA PHE A 115 4.26 25.38 -2.45
C PHE A 115 3.94 26.69 -1.78
N ARG A 116 4.76 27.72 -2.03
CA ARG A 116 4.50 29.09 -1.63
C ARG A 116 4.60 29.98 -2.86
N GLU A 117 3.52 30.69 -3.17
CA GLU A 117 3.43 31.54 -4.37
C GLU A 117 3.82 30.81 -5.66
N GLY A 118 3.39 29.54 -5.82
CA GLY A 118 3.70 28.69 -6.97
C GLY A 118 5.10 28.09 -6.97
N VAL A 119 5.95 28.39 -5.99
CA VAL A 119 7.33 27.87 -5.89
C VAL A 119 7.39 26.69 -4.92
N PRO A 120 7.93 25.51 -5.35
CA PRO A 120 8.14 24.38 -4.47
C PRO A 120 9.18 24.75 -3.39
N GLN A 121 8.87 24.39 -2.15
CA GLN A 121 9.72 24.75 -0.99
C GLN A 121 10.88 23.76 -0.78
N LYS A 122 10.80 22.60 -1.40
CA LYS A 122 11.86 21.58 -1.36
C LYS A 122 12.30 21.31 -2.81
N SER A 123 13.51 21.69 -3.14
CA SER A 123 14.02 21.69 -4.51
C SER A 123 15.06 20.61 -4.80
N ASN A 124 15.51 19.86 -3.78
CA ASN A 124 16.53 18.84 -3.95
C ASN A 124 16.44 17.76 -2.85
N PHE A 125 17.12 16.63 -3.05
CA PHE A 125 17.15 15.47 -2.15
C PHE A 125 17.62 15.77 -0.72
N ASN A 126 18.42 16.80 -0.50
CA ASN A 126 18.85 17.23 0.83
C ASN A 126 17.72 17.89 1.63
N SER A 127 16.68 18.39 0.98
CA SER A 127 15.54 19.05 1.61
C SER A 127 14.25 18.25 1.56
N TYR A 128 14.11 17.29 0.64
CA TYR A 128 12.96 16.39 0.55
C TYR A 128 13.17 15.17 1.45
N ARG A 129 12.25 14.95 2.39
CA ARG A 129 12.29 13.84 3.34
C ARG A 129 11.83 12.54 2.68
N MET A 130 12.75 11.60 2.52
CA MET A 130 12.48 10.23 2.08
C MET A 130 12.64 9.25 3.25
N ILE A 131 11.98 8.09 3.15
CA ILE A 131 12.17 6.98 4.10
C ILE A 131 13.65 6.53 4.12
N ARG A 132 14.14 6.15 5.28
CA ARG A 132 15.51 5.64 5.49
C ARG A 132 15.50 4.15 5.74
N MET A 133 16.63 3.48 5.55
CA MET A 133 16.76 2.02 5.74
C MET A 133 16.26 1.53 7.11
N ASN A 134 16.57 2.25 8.19
CA ASN A 134 16.15 1.90 9.55
C ASN A 134 14.66 2.17 9.83
N GLU A 135 13.96 2.80 8.90
CA GLU A 135 12.52 3.12 8.94
C GLU A 135 11.70 2.18 8.05
N SER A 136 12.38 1.44 7.18
CA SER A 136 11.76 0.45 6.32
C SER A 136 11.20 -0.72 7.14
N PRO A 137 10.13 -1.38 6.67
CA PRO A 137 9.61 -2.58 7.30
C PRO A 137 10.68 -3.65 7.49
N THR A 138 10.64 -4.35 8.62
CA THR A 138 11.57 -5.46 8.87
C THR A 138 11.20 -6.73 8.12
N LYS A 139 9.97 -6.82 7.62
CA LYS A 139 9.48 -7.94 6.84
C LYS A 139 8.65 -7.43 5.65
N LEU A 140 9.07 -7.86 4.47
CA LEU A 140 8.34 -7.70 3.22
C LEU A 140 8.03 -9.09 2.64
N ASP A 141 6.85 -9.26 2.06
CA ASP A 141 6.45 -10.53 1.46
C ASP A 141 5.62 -10.27 0.18
N ILE A 142 6.10 -10.77 -0.96
CA ILE A 142 5.52 -10.50 -2.27
C ILE A 142 5.00 -11.80 -2.88
N HIS A 143 3.74 -11.79 -3.29
CA HIS A 143 3.06 -12.91 -3.88
C HIS A 143 2.48 -12.56 -5.25
N PHE A 144 2.59 -13.48 -6.20
CA PHE A 144 2.02 -13.33 -7.54
C PHE A 144 0.87 -14.31 -7.74
N VAL A 145 -0.19 -13.83 -8.42
CA VAL A 145 -1.22 -14.70 -8.97
C VAL A 145 -0.66 -15.35 -10.23
N GLU A 146 -0.52 -16.68 -10.23
CA GLU A 146 -0.03 -17.42 -11.38
C GLU A 146 -1.13 -17.54 -12.43
N ASN A 147 -0.85 -17.10 -13.66
CA ASN A 147 -1.74 -17.21 -14.80
C ASN A 147 -0.97 -17.15 -16.13
N GLN A 148 -1.67 -17.28 -17.26
CA GLN A 148 -1.10 -17.29 -18.61
C GLN A 148 -1.41 -15.99 -19.41
N ASN A 149 -1.85 -14.94 -18.74
CA ASN A 149 -2.09 -13.65 -19.40
C ASN A 149 -0.77 -13.00 -19.84
N ASN A 150 -0.84 -12.18 -20.87
CA ASN A 150 0.33 -11.41 -21.31
C ASN A 150 0.89 -10.56 -20.15
N PRO A 151 2.21 -10.40 -20.07
CA PRO A 151 2.85 -9.53 -19.09
C PRO A 151 2.34 -8.09 -19.16
N THR A 152 2.16 -7.48 -18.01
CA THR A 152 1.68 -6.09 -17.88
C THR A 152 2.64 -5.27 -16.99
N GLY A 153 2.37 -3.97 -16.79
CA GLY A 153 3.25 -3.09 -16.02
C GLY A 153 3.49 -3.58 -14.60
N MET A 154 4.74 -3.58 -14.13
CA MET A 154 5.12 -4.10 -12.82
C MET A 154 5.77 -3.06 -11.89
N GLY A 155 6.30 -1.95 -12.43
CA GLY A 155 7.08 -0.98 -11.65
C GLY A 155 6.26 -0.23 -10.58
N GLU A 156 5.04 0.21 -10.90
CA GLU A 156 4.28 1.12 -10.05
C GLU A 156 3.02 0.54 -9.38
N PRO A 157 2.41 -0.59 -9.84
CA PRO A 157 1.07 -0.97 -9.39
C PRO A 157 0.89 -1.17 -7.88
N VAL A 158 1.95 -1.51 -7.15
CA VAL A 158 1.94 -1.70 -5.69
C VAL A 158 2.03 -0.38 -4.93
N PHE A 159 2.57 0.68 -5.55
CA PHE A 159 2.78 1.98 -4.90
C PHE A 159 1.45 2.66 -4.47
N PRO A 160 0.43 2.86 -5.33
CA PRO A 160 -0.79 3.57 -4.94
C PRO A 160 -1.59 2.89 -3.82
N PRO A 161 -1.82 1.57 -3.81
CA PRO A 161 -2.60 0.94 -2.73
C PRO A 161 -1.90 1.02 -1.38
N THR A 162 -0.57 1.15 -1.35
CA THR A 162 0.20 1.22 -0.10
C THR A 162 -0.19 2.42 0.76
N PHE A 163 -0.46 3.59 0.19
CA PHE A 163 -0.93 4.77 0.93
C PHE A 163 -2.23 4.50 1.68
N ALA A 164 -3.19 3.92 0.99
CA ALA A 164 -4.49 3.60 1.58
C ALA A 164 -4.38 2.47 2.61
N ALA A 165 -3.49 1.50 2.40
CA ALA A 165 -3.21 0.45 3.38
C ALA A 165 -2.62 1.04 4.67
N VAL A 166 -1.66 1.98 4.57
CA VAL A 166 -1.09 2.70 5.71
C VAL A 166 -2.17 3.50 6.46
N ALA A 167 -3.00 4.26 5.75
CA ALA A 167 -4.10 5.02 6.36
C ALA A 167 -5.12 4.12 7.09
N ASN A 168 -5.47 2.98 6.50
CA ASN A 168 -6.37 2.00 7.10
C ASN A 168 -5.73 1.31 8.31
N ALA A 169 -4.43 1.03 8.27
CA ALA A 169 -3.69 0.44 9.37
C ALA A 169 -3.62 1.42 10.57
N LEU A 170 -3.34 2.70 10.32
CA LEU A 170 -3.38 3.75 11.35
C LEU A 170 -4.75 3.83 12.00
N PHE A 171 -5.83 3.82 11.20
CA PHE A 171 -7.18 3.79 11.75
C PHE A 171 -7.44 2.54 12.60
N SER A 172 -7.03 1.36 12.13
CA SER A 172 -7.17 0.10 12.87
C SER A 172 -6.38 0.12 14.20
N PHE A 173 -5.26 0.83 14.24
CA PHE A 173 -4.40 0.96 15.42
C PHE A 173 -4.93 1.99 16.42
N THR A 174 -5.30 3.19 15.93
CA THR A 174 -5.60 4.34 16.79
C THR A 174 -7.10 4.58 17.02
N GLY A 175 -7.97 4.01 16.19
CA GLY A 175 -9.40 4.35 16.12
C GLY A 175 -9.71 5.70 15.47
N LYS A 176 -8.69 6.46 15.04
CA LYS A 176 -8.83 7.79 14.43
C LYS A 176 -8.53 7.74 12.93
N ARG A 177 -9.22 8.58 12.14
CA ARG A 177 -8.96 8.78 10.72
C ARG A 177 -7.93 9.88 10.50
N TYR A 178 -6.93 9.59 9.65
CA TYR A 178 -5.91 10.53 9.23
C TYR A 178 -6.17 10.95 7.79
N TYR A 179 -6.29 12.26 7.55
CA TYR A 179 -6.66 12.83 6.25
C TYR A 179 -5.58 13.73 5.65
N LYS A 180 -4.51 13.99 6.39
CA LYS A 180 -3.39 14.83 5.95
C LYS A 180 -2.11 14.03 5.95
N GLN A 181 -1.43 14.02 4.82
CA GLN A 181 -0.06 13.53 4.72
C GLN A 181 0.92 14.69 4.95
N PRO A 182 2.11 14.39 5.46
CA PRO A 182 2.60 13.08 5.94
C PRO A 182 1.94 12.66 7.27
N PHE A 183 1.59 11.36 7.37
CA PHE A 183 0.82 10.87 8.52
C PHE A 183 1.59 10.95 9.84
N VAL A 184 2.92 10.85 9.83
CA VAL A 184 3.74 11.05 11.04
C VAL A 184 3.50 12.42 11.62
N LYS A 185 3.48 13.48 10.81
CA LYS A 185 3.25 14.85 11.25
C LYS A 185 1.88 15.00 11.93
N GLN A 186 0.82 14.53 11.27
CA GLN A 186 -0.52 14.59 11.85
C GLN A 186 -0.61 13.76 13.15
N TYR A 187 0.00 12.56 13.18
CA TYR A 187 0.01 11.71 14.37
C TYR A 187 0.68 12.40 15.55
N VAL A 188 1.87 12.97 15.36
CA VAL A 188 2.63 13.65 16.41
C VAL A 188 1.86 14.88 16.91
N GLU A 189 1.30 15.71 16.01
CA GLU A 189 0.52 16.89 16.38
C GLU A 189 -0.69 16.54 17.26
N GLU A 190 -1.30 15.36 17.09
CA GLU A 190 -2.51 14.94 17.79
C GLU A 190 -2.26 14.12 19.07
N ASN A 191 -1.12 13.44 19.19
CA ASN A 191 -0.89 12.46 20.25
C ASN A 191 0.34 12.74 21.14
N VAL A 192 1.23 13.64 20.73
CA VAL A 192 2.40 14.02 21.56
C VAL A 192 2.09 15.35 22.24
N PRO A 193 2.16 15.44 23.58
CA PRO A 193 1.97 16.70 24.29
C PRO A 193 2.95 17.76 23.79
N LYS A 194 2.42 18.93 23.46
CA LYS A 194 3.27 20.11 23.22
C LYS A 194 3.84 20.50 24.58
N GLY A 195 5.11 20.18 24.82
CA GLY A 195 5.86 20.64 25.99
C GLY A 195 5.94 22.15 26.06
#